data_7a6d6a20aa94395612b17237e71dc4d6
#
_entry.id   7a6d6a20aa94395612b17237e71dc4d6
#
_cell.length_a   1.000
_cell.length_b   1.000
_cell.length_c   1.000
_cell.angle_alpha   90.00
_cell.angle_beta   90.00
_cell.angle_gamma   90.00
#
_symmetry.space_group_name_H-M   'P 1'
#
loop_
_entity.id
_entity.type
_entity.pdbx_description
1 polymer ?
#
loop_
_entity_poly.entity_id
_entity_poly.type
_entity_poly.pdbx_seq_one_letter_code
_entity_poly.pdbx_strand_id
1 'polypeptide(L)'
;RAEIEGEMGDSYVGLQARLMSQALRKLTGIISKSKCATVFINQIREKVGVMFGNPETTTGGRALKFYSTVRMDVRRIETLKNGNDMIGNRTRVKIVKNKIAPPFKQAEFDIMYGEGISHEGCIVDLGAEFDIINKSGAWYSYGEVRLGQGKEKVKDFLKENPEMAAEIEAKIREHTIAKLVSAESGVSDAEPVVQELSD
;
A
#
# COMPACT_ATOMS: atom_id res chain seq x y z
N ARG A 1 -27.53 1.12 -20.93
CA ARG A 1 -28.54 1.21 -21.99
C ARG A 1 -28.87 2.67 -22.25
N ALA A 2 -29.27 3.45 -21.25
CA ALA A 2 -29.58 4.89 -21.43
C ALA A 2 -28.39 5.72 -21.97
N GLU A 3 -27.14 5.41 -21.59
CA GLU A 3 -25.93 6.07 -22.12
C GLU A 3 -25.59 5.67 -23.55
N ILE A 4 -26.09 4.53 -24.01
CA ILE A 4 -25.85 4.02 -25.39
C ILE A 4 -26.96 4.43 -26.33
N GLU A 5 -28.20 4.54 -25.84
CA GLU A 5 -29.41 4.85 -26.61
C GLU A 5 -29.78 6.35 -26.59
N GLY A 6 -29.07 7.17 -25.75
CA GLY A 6 -29.28 8.61 -25.68
C GLY A 6 -28.61 9.38 -26.83
N GLU A 7 -29.04 10.60 -27.07
CA GLU A 7 -28.42 11.47 -28.05
C GLU A 7 -27.10 12.05 -27.57
N MET A 8 -26.21 12.36 -28.53
CA MET A 8 -24.94 13.05 -28.21
C MET A 8 -25.23 14.43 -27.62
N GLY A 9 -24.95 14.59 -26.32
CA GLY A 9 -25.23 15.83 -25.59
C GLY A 9 -26.17 15.63 -24.40
N ASP A 10 -26.86 14.50 -24.28
CA ASP A 10 -27.70 14.18 -23.14
C ASP A 10 -26.87 14.04 -21.87
N SER A 11 -27.18 14.87 -20.89
CA SER A 11 -26.48 14.84 -19.60
C SER A 11 -27.18 13.91 -18.59
N TYR A 12 -26.69 12.70 -18.45
CA TYR A 12 -27.19 11.73 -17.45
C TYR A 12 -26.53 11.96 -16.09
N VAL A 13 -26.66 13.19 -15.56
CA VAL A 13 -26.05 13.58 -14.29
C VAL A 13 -26.54 12.67 -13.16
N GLY A 14 -25.57 11.98 -12.53
CA GLY A 14 -25.82 11.17 -11.34
C GLY A 14 -26.43 9.79 -11.58
N LEU A 15 -26.63 9.33 -12.81
CA LEU A 15 -27.17 7.99 -13.12
C LEU A 15 -26.29 6.90 -12.51
N GLN A 16 -24.97 6.94 -12.73
CA GLN A 16 -24.00 6.00 -12.15
C GLN A 16 -24.03 6.02 -10.62
N ALA A 17 -24.16 7.21 -10.00
CA ALA A 17 -24.24 7.34 -8.55
C ALA A 17 -25.52 6.72 -7.98
N ARG A 18 -26.67 6.86 -8.66
CA ARG A 18 -27.94 6.23 -8.26
C ARG A 18 -27.86 4.71 -8.38
N LEU A 19 -27.34 4.19 -9.50
CA LEU A 19 -27.16 2.75 -9.73
C LEU A 19 -26.21 2.14 -8.67
N MET A 20 -25.09 2.81 -8.40
CA MET A 20 -24.14 2.36 -7.36
C MET A 20 -24.80 2.32 -5.99
N SER A 21 -25.58 3.33 -5.63
CA SER A 21 -26.28 3.38 -4.34
C SER A 21 -27.33 2.27 -4.21
N GLN A 22 -28.04 1.94 -5.27
CA GLN A 22 -29.01 0.84 -5.30
C GLN A 22 -28.31 -0.52 -5.21
N ALA A 23 -27.24 -0.71 -6.01
CA ALA A 23 -26.45 -1.93 -6.02
C ALA A 23 -25.85 -2.23 -4.64
N LEU A 24 -25.21 -1.26 -4.00
CA LEU A 24 -24.59 -1.43 -2.70
C LEU A 24 -25.59 -1.77 -1.61
N ARG A 25 -26.81 -1.18 -1.63
CA ARG A 25 -27.87 -1.57 -0.69
C ARG A 25 -28.26 -3.04 -0.82
N LYS A 26 -28.37 -3.55 -2.04
CA LYS A 26 -28.69 -4.96 -2.28
C LYS A 26 -27.54 -5.89 -1.93
N LEU A 27 -26.32 -5.50 -2.34
CA LEU A 27 -25.11 -6.31 -2.15
C LEU A 27 -24.71 -6.44 -0.68
N THR A 28 -24.89 -5.41 0.15
CA THR A 28 -24.47 -5.43 1.56
C THR A 28 -25.05 -6.63 2.33
N GLY A 29 -26.34 -6.89 2.17
CA GLY A 29 -27.00 -8.04 2.82
C GLY A 29 -26.49 -9.39 2.32
N ILE A 30 -26.23 -9.50 1.02
CA ILE A 30 -25.71 -10.73 0.39
C ILE A 30 -24.27 -10.99 0.81
N ILE A 31 -23.42 -9.96 0.76
CA ILE A 31 -22.00 -10.02 1.14
C ILE A 31 -21.86 -10.45 2.61
N SER A 32 -22.66 -9.86 3.51
CA SER A 32 -22.64 -10.20 4.92
C SER A 32 -23.04 -11.67 5.17
N LYS A 33 -24.08 -12.16 4.49
CA LYS A 33 -24.55 -13.55 4.63
C LYS A 33 -23.57 -14.57 4.06
N SER A 34 -22.95 -14.24 2.92
CA SER A 34 -22.00 -15.13 2.22
C SER A 34 -20.60 -15.11 2.84
N LYS A 35 -20.33 -14.23 3.81
CA LYS A 35 -18.98 -14.02 4.39
C LYS A 35 -17.89 -13.81 3.33
N CYS A 36 -18.24 -13.14 2.24
CA CYS A 36 -17.38 -12.91 1.10
C CYS A 36 -16.63 -11.56 1.24
N ALA A 37 -15.34 -11.55 0.97
CA ALA A 37 -14.61 -10.31 0.79
C ALA A 37 -14.88 -9.74 -0.60
N THR A 38 -15.32 -8.49 -0.67
CA THR A 38 -15.63 -7.81 -1.93
C THR A 38 -14.71 -6.62 -2.15
N VAL A 39 -14.00 -6.62 -3.27
CA VAL A 39 -13.07 -5.56 -3.66
C VAL A 39 -13.64 -4.78 -4.84
N PHE A 40 -13.78 -3.46 -4.67
CA PHE A 40 -14.18 -2.53 -5.74
C PHE A 40 -12.93 -1.81 -6.26
N ILE A 41 -12.62 -2.00 -7.53
CA ILE A 41 -11.56 -1.27 -8.23
C ILE A 41 -12.20 -0.06 -8.90
N ASN A 42 -11.65 1.14 -8.63
CA ASN A 42 -12.15 2.39 -9.17
C ASN A 42 -11.00 3.27 -9.66
N GLN A 43 -11.24 4.01 -10.74
CA GLN A 43 -10.28 4.99 -11.25
C GLN A 43 -10.49 6.35 -10.59
N ILE A 44 -9.40 7.10 -10.47
CA ILE A 44 -9.43 8.50 -10.05
C ILE A 44 -9.80 9.36 -11.26
N ARG A 45 -10.63 10.36 -11.02
CA ARG A 45 -10.99 11.40 -11.95
C ARG A 45 -10.78 12.75 -11.29
N GLU A 46 -10.57 13.77 -12.06
CA GLU A 46 -10.48 15.14 -11.59
C GLU A 46 -11.80 15.88 -11.84
N LYS A 47 -12.22 16.67 -10.87
CA LYS A 47 -13.34 17.59 -11.03
C LYS A 47 -12.84 18.87 -11.66
N VAL A 48 -13.45 19.24 -12.78
CA VAL A 48 -13.19 20.51 -13.43
C VAL A 48 -13.70 21.66 -12.57
N GLY A 49 -12.93 22.76 -12.46
CA GLY A 49 -13.35 23.99 -11.78
C GLY A 49 -13.11 24.02 -10.26
N VAL A 50 -12.42 23.03 -9.68
CA VAL A 50 -12.00 23.08 -8.26
C VAL A 50 -10.69 23.86 -8.14
N MET A 51 -10.78 25.12 -7.72
CA MET A 51 -9.59 26.00 -7.53
C MET A 51 -8.88 25.75 -6.18
N PHE A 52 -9.59 25.26 -5.16
CA PHE A 52 -9.05 25.00 -3.82
C PHE A 52 -9.43 23.61 -3.33
N GLY A 53 -8.50 22.96 -2.62
CA GLY A 53 -8.67 21.61 -2.08
C GLY A 53 -8.28 20.52 -3.07
N ASN A 54 -8.65 19.27 -2.77
CA ASN A 54 -8.31 18.12 -3.62
C ASN A 54 -9.36 17.93 -4.73
N PRO A 55 -9.02 18.13 -6.01
CA PRO A 55 -9.94 17.94 -7.13
C PRO A 55 -10.25 16.46 -7.40
N GLU A 56 -9.48 15.54 -6.85
CA GLU A 56 -9.62 14.13 -7.15
C GLU A 56 -10.92 13.54 -6.63
N THR A 57 -11.56 12.77 -7.47
CA THR A 57 -12.81 12.06 -7.15
C THR A 57 -12.81 10.68 -7.80
N THR A 58 -13.75 9.84 -7.40
CA THR A 58 -13.99 8.53 -7.98
C THR A 58 -15.31 8.50 -8.68
N THR A 59 -15.45 7.66 -9.72
CA THR A 59 -16.73 7.43 -10.41
C THR A 59 -17.73 6.73 -9.50
N GLY A 60 -19.02 6.81 -9.82
CA GLY A 60 -20.09 6.14 -9.04
C GLY A 60 -20.55 6.89 -7.79
N GLY A 61 -20.19 8.18 -7.63
CA GLY A 61 -20.67 9.04 -6.56
C GLY A 61 -20.04 8.75 -5.18
N ARG A 62 -20.78 9.10 -4.11
CA ARG A 62 -20.26 9.01 -2.73
C ARG A 62 -20.55 7.67 -2.04
N ALA A 63 -21.42 6.82 -2.59
CA ALA A 63 -21.91 5.64 -1.90
C ALA A 63 -20.78 4.68 -1.47
N LEU A 64 -19.85 4.35 -2.35
CA LEU A 64 -18.69 3.51 -2.00
C LEU A 64 -17.87 4.05 -0.84
N LYS A 65 -17.73 5.37 -0.71
CA LYS A 65 -16.98 6.00 0.39
C LYS A 65 -17.62 5.70 1.75
N PHE A 66 -18.95 5.58 1.82
CA PHE A 66 -19.67 5.26 3.05
C PHE A 66 -19.69 3.76 3.33
N TYR A 67 -20.00 2.93 2.32
CA TYR A 67 -20.13 1.49 2.47
C TYR A 67 -18.79 0.79 2.72
N SER A 68 -17.70 1.25 2.12
CA SER A 68 -16.39 0.60 2.27
C SER A 68 -15.90 0.55 3.72
N THR A 69 -15.41 -0.61 4.14
CA THR A 69 -14.72 -0.82 5.41
C THR A 69 -13.30 -0.29 5.35
N VAL A 70 -12.58 -0.62 4.28
CA VAL A 70 -11.23 -0.16 3.99
C VAL A 70 -11.22 0.57 2.65
N ARG A 71 -10.45 1.65 2.55
CA ARG A 71 -10.16 2.32 1.27
C ARG A 71 -8.66 2.50 1.13
N MET A 72 -8.17 2.07 0.00
CA MET A 72 -6.77 2.17 -0.37
C MET A 72 -6.62 3.11 -1.57
N ASP A 73 -5.66 4.01 -1.50
CA ASP A 73 -5.20 4.83 -2.62
C ASP A 73 -3.91 4.20 -3.15
N VAL A 74 -3.93 3.75 -4.40
CA VAL A 74 -2.82 3.05 -5.04
C VAL A 74 -2.23 3.96 -6.10
N ARG A 75 -0.96 4.29 -5.95
CA ARG A 75 -0.24 5.22 -6.83
C ARG A 75 1.07 4.64 -7.32
N ARG A 76 1.33 4.78 -8.61
CA ARG A 76 2.68 4.62 -9.14
C ARG A 76 3.52 5.83 -8.72
N ILE A 77 4.69 5.59 -8.12
CA ILE A 77 5.63 6.64 -7.71
C ILE A 77 6.69 6.79 -8.79
N GLU A 78 7.25 5.67 -9.25
CA GLU A 78 8.39 5.62 -10.15
C GLU A 78 8.25 4.46 -11.13
N THR A 79 8.87 4.59 -12.29
CA THR A 79 9.02 3.49 -13.26
C THR A 79 10.40 2.89 -13.10
N LEU A 80 10.45 1.59 -12.83
CA LEU A 80 11.68 0.82 -12.70
C LEU A 80 12.22 0.48 -14.09
N LYS A 81 13.52 0.73 -14.30
CA LYS A 81 14.21 0.50 -15.57
C LYS A 81 15.44 -0.35 -15.36
N ASN A 82 15.72 -1.20 -16.35
CA ASN A 82 17.01 -1.87 -16.50
C ASN A 82 17.60 -1.42 -17.83
N GLY A 83 18.58 -0.51 -17.78
CA GLY A 83 19.03 0.22 -18.96
C GLY A 83 17.90 1.05 -19.58
N ASN A 84 17.53 0.75 -20.82
CA ASN A 84 16.42 1.41 -21.53
C ASN A 84 15.06 0.72 -21.35
N ASP A 85 15.04 -0.51 -20.86
CA ASP A 85 13.83 -1.29 -20.74
C ASP A 85 13.07 -0.99 -19.44
N MET A 86 11.76 -0.80 -19.56
CA MET A 86 10.87 -0.65 -18.40
C MET A 86 10.53 -2.04 -17.87
N ILE A 87 10.99 -2.36 -16.65
CA ILE A 87 10.83 -3.68 -16.04
C ILE A 87 9.73 -3.73 -14.96
N GLY A 88 9.30 -2.59 -14.48
CA GLY A 88 8.29 -2.54 -13.42
C GLY A 88 7.96 -1.13 -12.96
N ASN A 89 7.20 -1.06 -11.87
CA ASN A 89 6.84 0.21 -11.23
C ASN A 89 7.01 0.13 -9.71
N ARG A 90 7.56 1.16 -9.11
CA ARG A 90 7.44 1.43 -7.68
C ARG A 90 6.04 1.94 -7.38
N THR A 91 5.34 1.29 -6.49
CA THR A 91 3.94 1.57 -6.16
C THR A 91 3.81 1.88 -4.69
N ARG A 92 3.03 2.93 -4.37
CA ARG A 92 2.63 3.28 -3.01
C ARG A 92 1.16 2.96 -2.82
N VAL A 93 0.83 2.30 -1.73
CA VAL A 93 -0.53 2.07 -1.25
C VAL A 93 -0.71 2.82 0.07
N LYS A 94 -1.67 3.74 0.12
CA LYS A 94 -2.03 4.47 1.33
C LYS A 94 -3.43 4.09 1.79
N ILE A 95 -3.57 3.74 3.06
CA ILE A 95 -4.87 3.46 3.67
C ILE A 95 -5.53 4.79 4.03
N VAL A 96 -6.51 5.23 3.23
CA VAL A 96 -7.19 6.53 3.43
C VAL A 96 -8.44 6.42 4.30
N LYS A 97 -8.94 5.20 4.52
CA LYS A 97 -10.02 4.87 5.45
C LYS A 97 -9.85 3.45 5.94
N ASN A 98 -10.02 3.25 7.24
CA ASN A 98 -10.05 1.92 7.84
C ASN A 98 -11.02 1.95 9.04
N LYS A 99 -11.94 0.97 9.10
CA LYS A 99 -12.90 0.82 10.21
C LYS A 99 -12.50 -0.27 11.20
N ILE A 100 -11.48 -1.06 10.89
CA ILE A 100 -11.07 -2.24 11.66
C ILE A 100 -9.67 -2.10 12.28
N ALA A 101 -8.90 -1.10 11.87
CA ALA A 101 -7.57 -0.79 12.40
C ALA A 101 -7.23 0.68 12.18
N PRO A 102 -6.18 1.25 12.81
CA PRO A 102 -5.77 2.63 12.60
C PRO A 102 -5.50 2.92 11.12
N PRO A 103 -6.12 3.99 10.57
CA PRO A 103 -5.92 4.38 9.17
C PRO A 103 -4.59 5.11 8.95
N PHE A 104 -4.37 5.57 7.72
CA PHE A 104 -3.25 6.41 7.27
C PHE A 104 -1.88 5.74 7.19
N LYS A 105 -1.79 4.43 7.45
CA LYS A 105 -0.58 3.67 7.16
C LYS A 105 -0.37 3.60 5.64
N GLN A 106 0.90 3.50 5.24
CA GLN A 106 1.28 3.34 3.84
C GLN A 106 2.33 2.23 3.70
N ALA A 107 2.36 1.63 2.52
CA ALA A 107 3.36 0.66 2.11
C ALA A 107 3.85 1.00 0.70
N GLU A 108 5.13 0.78 0.44
CA GLU A 108 5.73 0.93 -0.87
C GLU A 108 6.40 -0.38 -1.29
N PHE A 109 6.18 -0.77 -2.52
CA PHE A 109 6.75 -1.99 -3.08
C PHE A 109 6.87 -1.90 -4.59
N ASP A 110 7.70 -2.79 -5.15
CA ASP A 110 7.93 -2.89 -6.57
C ASP A 110 6.97 -3.90 -7.18
N ILE A 111 6.32 -3.53 -8.29
CA ILE A 111 5.53 -4.43 -9.14
C ILE A 111 6.33 -4.66 -10.42
N MET A 112 6.80 -5.88 -10.62
CA MET A 112 7.55 -6.29 -11.79
C MET A 112 6.59 -6.75 -12.89
N TYR A 113 6.87 -6.37 -14.13
CA TYR A 113 6.03 -6.79 -15.25
C TYR A 113 6.14 -8.29 -15.51
N GLY A 114 4.99 -8.97 -15.59
CA GLY A 114 4.91 -10.41 -15.78
C GLY A 114 5.10 -11.26 -14.50
N GLU A 115 5.68 -10.70 -13.43
CA GLU A 115 5.94 -11.41 -12.17
C GLU A 115 4.97 -10.99 -11.04
N GLY A 116 4.62 -9.69 -10.99
CA GLY A 116 3.80 -9.14 -9.91
C GLY A 116 4.63 -8.43 -8.84
N ILE A 117 4.19 -8.49 -7.58
CA ILE A 117 4.90 -7.85 -6.45
C ILE A 117 6.22 -8.58 -6.21
N SER A 118 7.34 -7.82 -6.19
CA SER A 118 8.66 -8.36 -5.89
C SER A 118 8.78 -8.68 -4.40
N HIS A 119 8.71 -9.96 -4.07
CA HIS A 119 8.82 -10.45 -2.70
C HIS A 119 10.21 -10.15 -2.11
N GLU A 120 11.27 -10.49 -2.84
CA GLU A 120 12.66 -10.23 -2.44
C GLU A 120 12.91 -8.71 -2.32
N GLY A 121 12.30 -7.91 -3.19
CA GLY A 121 12.34 -6.46 -3.10
C GLY A 121 11.76 -5.94 -1.80
N CYS A 122 10.66 -6.52 -1.31
CA CYS A 122 10.08 -6.19 -0.02
C CYS A 122 10.99 -6.61 1.14
N ILE A 123 11.61 -7.79 1.07
CA ILE A 123 12.57 -8.27 2.08
C ILE A 123 13.77 -7.32 2.18
N VAL A 124 14.34 -6.89 1.06
CA VAL A 124 15.47 -5.95 1.04
C VAL A 124 15.09 -4.59 1.62
N ASP A 125 13.94 -4.04 1.23
CA ASP A 125 13.49 -2.73 1.71
C ASP A 125 13.23 -2.75 3.21
N LEU A 126 12.42 -3.70 3.69
CA LEU A 126 12.08 -3.81 5.11
C LEU A 126 13.27 -4.27 5.96
N GLY A 127 14.11 -5.16 5.43
CA GLY A 127 15.33 -5.59 6.09
C GLY A 127 16.31 -4.44 6.33
N ALA A 128 16.42 -3.53 5.35
CA ALA A 128 17.22 -2.32 5.49
C ALA A 128 16.57 -1.26 6.38
N GLU A 129 15.23 -1.15 6.37
CA GLU A 129 14.49 -0.23 7.24
C GLU A 129 14.58 -0.61 8.73
N PHE A 130 14.64 -1.91 9.02
CA PHE A 130 14.71 -2.43 10.39
C PHE A 130 16.14 -2.78 10.84
N ASP A 131 17.16 -2.37 10.07
CA ASP A 131 18.57 -2.64 10.33
C ASP A 131 18.92 -4.15 10.46
N ILE A 132 18.07 -5.03 9.93
CA ILE A 132 18.31 -6.48 9.83
C ILE A 132 19.30 -6.75 8.70
N ILE A 133 19.16 -6.04 7.58
CA ILE A 133 20.11 -5.98 6.48
C ILE A 133 20.91 -4.70 6.64
N ASN A 134 22.20 -4.80 6.78
CA ASN A 134 23.10 -3.64 6.87
C ASN A 134 23.30 -3.05 5.46
N LYS A 135 23.01 -1.75 5.33
CA LYS A 135 23.21 -0.98 4.09
C LYS A 135 24.31 0.05 4.28
N SER A 136 25.43 -0.14 3.61
CA SER A 136 26.55 0.82 3.60
C SER A 136 26.77 1.35 2.18
N GLY A 137 26.27 2.58 1.90
CA GLY A 137 26.24 3.13 0.56
C GLY A 137 25.44 2.28 -0.40
N ALA A 138 26.08 1.73 -1.44
CA ALA A 138 25.45 0.82 -2.40
C ALA A 138 25.53 -0.67 -1.99
N TRP A 139 26.26 -1.01 -0.93
CA TRP A 139 26.49 -2.37 -0.51
C TRP A 139 25.48 -2.81 0.55
N TYR A 140 25.06 -4.07 0.44
CA TYR A 140 24.16 -4.73 1.38
C TYR A 140 24.84 -5.97 1.97
N SER A 141 24.68 -6.17 3.27
CA SER A 141 25.18 -7.35 3.97
C SER A 141 24.19 -7.84 5.03
N TYR A 142 24.22 -9.13 5.31
CA TYR A 142 23.46 -9.76 6.37
C TYR A 142 24.42 -10.54 7.25
N GLY A 143 24.59 -10.09 8.50
CA GLY A 143 25.68 -10.54 9.34
C GLY A 143 27.04 -10.33 8.65
N GLU A 144 27.81 -11.40 8.47
CA GLU A 144 29.09 -11.35 7.77
C GLU A 144 29.00 -11.63 6.25
N VAL A 145 27.80 -11.98 5.77
CA VAL A 145 27.59 -12.33 4.37
C VAL A 145 27.32 -11.07 3.54
N ARG A 146 28.11 -10.85 2.50
CA ARG A 146 27.82 -9.80 1.50
C ARG A 146 26.74 -10.29 0.55
N LEU A 147 25.59 -9.57 0.54
CA LEU A 147 24.46 -9.88 -0.35
C LEU A 147 24.66 -9.34 -1.77
N GLY A 148 25.32 -8.18 -1.91
CA GLY A 148 25.59 -7.59 -3.22
C GLY A 148 25.69 -6.08 -3.23
N GLN A 149 25.99 -5.53 -4.41
CA GLN A 149 26.03 -4.09 -4.67
C GLN A 149 24.81 -3.67 -5.48
N GLY A 150 23.95 -2.84 -4.87
CA GLY A 150 22.68 -2.40 -5.46
C GLY A 150 21.54 -3.38 -5.21
N LYS A 151 20.32 -2.83 -5.12
CA LYS A 151 19.10 -3.58 -4.77
C LYS A 151 18.83 -4.77 -5.70
N GLU A 152 19.04 -4.60 -7.01
CA GLU A 152 18.74 -5.66 -7.99
C GLU A 152 19.61 -6.91 -7.76
N LYS A 153 20.92 -6.73 -7.56
CA LYS A 153 21.81 -7.86 -7.28
C LYS A 153 21.49 -8.57 -5.97
N VAL A 154 21.01 -7.82 -4.98
CA VAL A 154 20.58 -8.42 -3.71
C VAL A 154 19.29 -9.22 -3.87
N LYS A 155 18.36 -8.76 -4.71
CA LYS A 155 17.14 -9.51 -5.07
C LYS A 155 17.49 -10.82 -5.76
N ASP A 156 18.41 -10.76 -6.73
CA ASP A 156 18.88 -11.97 -7.44
C ASP A 156 19.56 -12.94 -6.47
N PHE A 157 20.42 -12.44 -5.61
CA PHE A 157 21.08 -13.25 -4.58
C PHE A 157 20.05 -13.93 -3.64
N LEU A 158 19.01 -13.23 -3.21
CA LEU A 158 17.95 -13.79 -2.34
C LEU A 158 17.09 -14.82 -3.10
N LYS A 159 16.86 -14.65 -4.40
CA LYS A 159 16.18 -15.65 -5.25
C LYS A 159 16.98 -16.95 -5.32
N GLU A 160 18.32 -16.85 -5.40
CA GLU A 160 19.23 -18.00 -5.43
C GLU A 160 19.42 -18.66 -4.05
N ASN A 161 19.16 -17.91 -2.96
CA ASN A 161 19.33 -18.36 -1.58
C ASN A 161 18.01 -18.25 -0.78
N PRO A 162 17.01 -19.09 -1.07
CA PRO A 162 15.68 -19.00 -0.47
C PRO A 162 15.66 -19.24 1.04
N GLU A 163 16.59 -20.04 1.57
CA GLU A 163 16.72 -20.26 3.01
C GLU A 163 17.10 -18.99 3.75
N MET A 164 18.06 -18.24 3.23
CA MET A 164 18.47 -16.95 3.79
C MET A 164 17.36 -15.91 3.67
N ALA A 165 16.66 -15.88 2.52
CA ALA A 165 15.50 -15.01 2.34
C ALA A 165 14.41 -15.28 3.40
N ALA A 166 14.10 -16.55 3.66
CA ALA A 166 13.13 -16.97 4.69
C ALA A 166 13.58 -16.59 6.11
N GLU A 167 14.87 -16.72 6.42
CA GLU A 167 15.42 -16.32 7.73
C GLU A 167 15.27 -14.80 7.95
N ILE A 168 15.64 -14.00 6.95
CA ILE A 168 15.50 -12.54 7.01
C ILE A 168 14.04 -12.15 7.14
N GLU A 169 13.15 -12.77 6.36
CA GLU A 169 11.72 -12.52 6.43
C GLU A 169 11.15 -12.85 7.82
N ALA A 170 11.56 -13.95 8.43
CA ALA A 170 11.13 -14.32 9.78
C ALA A 170 11.52 -13.23 10.81
N LYS A 171 12.74 -12.71 10.74
CA LYS A 171 13.19 -11.60 11.61
C LYS A 171 12.41 -10.31 11.37
N ILE A 172 12.10 -9.98 10.10
CA ILE A 172 11.26 -8.83 9.76
C ILE A 172 9.86 -8.97 10.37
N ARG A 173 9.25 -10.16 10.27
CA ARG A 173 7.94 -10.44 10.85
C ARG A 173 7.94 -10.34 12.37
N GLU A 174 8.94 -10.90 13.02
CA GLU A 174 9.12 -10.82 14.47
C GLU A 174 9.24 -9.36 14.94
N HIS A 175 10.09 -8.57 14.29
CA HIS A 175 10.26 -7.15 14.58
C HIS A 175 8.94 -6.37 14.38
N THR A 176 8.20 -6.67 13.32
CA THR A 176 6.91 -6.03 13.04
C THR A 176 5.86 -6.36 14.09
N ILE A 177 5.77 -7.63 14.52
CA ILE A 177 4.85 -8.06 15.57
C ILE A 177 5.19 -7.41 16.90
N ALA A 178 6.48 -7.39 17.29
CA ALA A 178 6.94 -6.74 18.52
C ALA A 178 6.56 -5.25 18.55
N LYS A 179 6.74 -4.54 17.42
CA LYS A 179 6.36 -3.13 17.28
C LYS A 179 4.85 -2.91 17.38
N LEU A 180 4.03 -3.83 16.88
CA LEU A 180 2.56 -3.75 16.99
C LEU A 180 2.12 -3.97 18.44
N VAL A 181 2.68 -4.96 19.12
CA VAL A 181 2.36 -5.26 20.53
C VAL A 181 2.76 -4.10 21.45
N SER A 182 3.94 -3.50 21.24
CA SER A 182 4.37 -2.33 22.02
C SER A 182 3.48 -1.11 21.77
N ALA A 183 3.02 -0.90 20.57
CA ALA A 183 2.10 0.18 20.24
C ALA A 183 0.70 0.01 20.86
N GLU A 184 0.22 -1.22 21.04
CA GLU A 184 -1.06 -1.51 21.69
C GLU A 184 -0.97 -1.45 23.22
N SER A 185 0.20 -1.76 23.80
CA SER A 185 0.42 -1.71 25.25
C SER A 185 0.64 -0.31 25.82
N GLY A 186 0.71 0.72 24.97
CA GLY A 186 0.83 2.13 25.41
C GLY A 186 2.15 2.48 26.11
N VAL A 187 3.15 1.62 26.06
CA VAL A 187 4.50 1.90 26.57
C VAL A 187 5.22 2.73 25.51
N SER A 188 5.12 4.04 25.63
CA SER A 188 6.04 4.94 24.93
C SER A 188 7.41 4.77 25.58
N ASP A 189 8.43 4.47 24.79
CA ASP A 189 9.83 4.64 25.18
C ASP A 189 10.10 6.15 25.35
N ALA A 190 9.62 6.71 26.45
CA ALA A 190 10.07 8.00 26.93
C ALA A 190 11.38 7.74 27.67
N GLU A 191 12.49 8.15 27.09
CA GLU A 191 13.77 8.25 27.80
C GLU A 191 13.56 9.00 29.13
N PRO A 192 14.16 8.53 30.23
CA PRO A 192 14.06 9.24 31.50
C PRO A 192 14.82 10.57 31.36
N VAL A 193 14.08 11.67 31.31
CA VAL A 193 14.64 13.02 31.49
C VAL A 193 15.14 13.09 32.93
N VAL A 194 16.43 12.89 33.10
CA VAL A 194 17.12 13.19 34.37
C VAL A 194 17.16 14.71 34.47
N GLN A 195 16.22 15.29 35.22
CA GLN A 195 16.35 16.65 35.71
C GLN A 195 17.40 16.62 36.82
N GLU A 196 18.59 17.09 36.51
CA GLU A 196 19.55 17.56 37.54
C GLU A 196 18.94 18.81 38.20
N LEU A 197 18.49 18.62 39.42
CA LEU A 197 18.28 19.75 40.35
C LEU A 197 19.66 20.14 40.85
N SER A 198 20.17 21.24 40.36
CA SER A 198 21.32 21.97 40.98
C SER A 198 20.77 23.08 41.87
N ASP A 199 21.24 23.02 43.11
CA ASP A 199 21.06 23.99 44.17
C ASP A 199 21.38 25.44 43.83
#